data_67858a061981bd11cb21de5742bd2353
#
_entry.id   67858a061981bd11cb21de5742bd2353
#
_cell.length_a   1.000
_cell.length_b   1.000
_cell.length_c   1.000
_cell.angle_alpha   90.00
_cell.angle_beta   90.00
_cell.angle_gamma   90.00
#
_symmetry.space_group_name_H-M   'P 1'
#
loop_
_entity.id
_entity.type
_entity.pdbx_description
1 polymer ?
#
loop_
_entity_poly.entity_id
_entity_poly.type
_entity_poly.pdbx_seq_one_letter_code
_entity_poly.pdbx_strand_id
1 'polypeptide(L)'
;RCNMVRIGDEMEQVLTAAGIGVVHDREIHDESYNEAYDSSRKTVSEYLEKYPSLEITIDVHRDSITYKNLTKVKPTQEINGKKAAKMMIISGCEYGRVKNFPDWEYNLRFSCAVTNKMNSDYPGIMRPILFSERKYNMDLTKNSFLREIGTDANTLDEACYSGRLFAAALADLIKSDYCR
;
A
#
# COMPACT_ATOMS: atom_id res chain seq x y z
N ARG A 1 17.89 2.02 2.75
CA ARG A 1 17.20 2.92 1.81
C ARG A 1 16.53 2.16 0.65
N CYS A 2 17.08 1.08 0.15
CA CYS A 2 16.51 0.33 -1.00
C CYS A 2 15.36 -0.65 -0.65
N ASN A 3 14.89 -0.69 0.60
CA ASN A 3 13.97 -1.73 1.05
C ASN A 3 12.56 -1.61 0.45
N MET A 4 12.01 -0.39 0.34
CA MET A 4 10.67 -0.17 -0.22
C MET A 4 10.66 -0.38 -1.72
N VAL A 5 11.69 0.11 -2.43
CA VAL A 5 11.89 -0.14 -3.86
C VAL A 5 11.93 -1.66 -4.15
N ARG A 6 12.67 -2.44 -3.34
CA ARG A 6 12.73 -3.89 -3.50
C ARG A 6 11.38 -4.58 -3.33
N ILE A 7 10.57 -4.13 -2.37
CA ILE A 7 9.20 -4.64 -2.19
C ILE A 7 8.33 -4.30 -3.40
N GLY A 8 8.43 -3.07 -3.90
CA GLY A 8 7.76 -2.63 -5.14
C GLY A 8 8.17 -3.47 -6.35
N ASP A 9 9.45 -3.80 -6.52
CA ASP A 9 9.95 -4.68 -7.59
C ASP A 9 9.27 -6.07 -7.54
N GLU A 10 9.13 -6.66 -6.35
CA GLU A 10 8.45 -7.95 -6.16
C GLU A 10 6.95 -7.86 -6.50
N MET A 11 6.30 -6.76 -6.13
CA MET A 11 4.89 -6.51 -6.46
C MET A 11 4.71 -6.31 -7.96
N GLU A 12 5.54 -5.49 -8.60
CA GLU A 12 5.53 -5.25 -10.04
C GLU A 12 5.65 -6.55 -10.84
N GLN A 13 6.59 -7.43 -10.45
CA GLN A 13 6.77 -8.72 -11.12
C GLN A 13 5.51 -9.58 -11.07
N VAL A 14 4.85 -9.68 -9.90
CA VAL A 14 3.64 -10.50 -9.73
C VAL A 14 2.46 -9.92 -10.52
N LEU A 15 2.24 -8.60 -10.43
CA LEU A 15 1.14 -7.94 -11.13
C LEU A 15 1.33 -8.00 -12.66
N THR A 16 2.53 -7.76 -13.15
CA THR A 16 2.86 -7.83 -14.58
C THR A 16 2.71 -9.26 -15.11
N ALA A 17 3.17 -10.26 -14.37
CA ALA A 17 2.95 -11.66 -14.71
C ALA A 17 1.46 -12.05 -14.74
N ALA A 18 0.64 -11.36 -13.97
CA ALA A 18 -0.81 -11.50 -13.99
C ALA A 18 -1.49 -10.72 -15.13
N GLY A 19 -0.75 -9.99 -15.97
CA GLY A 19 -1.27 -9.22 -17.11
C GLY A 19 -1.81 -7.85 -16.74
N ILE A 20 -1.45 -7.32 -15.58
CA ILE A 20 -1.83 -5.97 -15.13
C ILE A 20 -0.71 -5.00 -15.49
N GLY A 21 -1.03 -3.88 -16.13
CA GLY A 21 -0.08 -2.80 -16.40
C GLY A 21 0.33 -2.12 -15.09
N VAL A 22 1.63 -1.97 -14.87
CA VAL A 22 2.20 -1.40 -13.65
C VAL A 22 3.19 -0.30 -14.00
N VAL A 23 3.14 0.79 -13.24
CA VAL A 23 4.21 1.78 -13.17
C VAL A 23 4.75 1.72 -11.75
N HIS A 24 6.00 1.31 -11.60
CA HIS A 24 6.69 1.32 -10.31
C HIS A 24 7.71 2.44 -10.31
N ASP A 25 7.41 3.51 -9.60
CA ASP A 25 8.38 4.57 -9.37
C ASP A 25 9.39 4.16 -8.28
N ARG A 26 10.66 4.39 -8.56
CA ARG A 26 11.78 4.06 -7.69
C ARG A 26 12.43 5.30 -7.07
N GLU A 27 11.85 6.46 -7.31
CA GLU A 27 12.31 7.70 -6.69
C GLU A 27 12.02 7.67 -5.19
N ILE A 28 12.96 8.17 -4.41
CA ILE A 28 12.86 8.19 -2.95
C ILE A 28 12.62 9.62 -2.51
N HIS A 29 11.42 9.88 -2.00
CA HIS A 29 10.99 11.17 -1.49
C HIS A 29 11.21 11.23 0.03
N ASP A 30 12.47 11.30 0.50
CA ASP A 30 12.80 11.27 1.93
C ASP A 30 13.58 12.52 2.44
N GLU A 31 13.61 13.60 1.66
CA GLU A 31 14.39 14.82 1.97
C GLU A 31 13.89 15.52 3.23
N SER A 32 12.56 15.67 3.39
CA SER A 32 11.92 16.09 4.63
C SER A 32 10.51 15.52 4.73
N TYR A 33 9.99 15.34 5.95
CA TYR A 33 8.66 14.77 6.15
C TYR A 33 7.54 15.58 5.49
N ASN A 34 7.63 16.91 5.49
CA ASN A 34 6.60 17.78 4.92
C ASN A 34 6.72 17.88 3.39
N GLU A 35 7.92 17.88 2.84
CA GLU A 35 8.18 18.00 1.40
C GLU A 35 8.01 16.68 0.66
N ALA A 36 8.16 15.55 1.36
CA ALA A 36 8.02 14.20 0.80
C ALA A 36 6.67 14.00 0.09
N TYR A 37 5.57 14.46 0.70
CA TYR A 37 4.24 14.32 0.09
C TYR A 37 4.00 15.28 -1.07
N ASP A 38 4.58 16.47 -1.07
CA ASP A 38 4.50 17.41 -2.18
C ASP A 38 5.33 16.91 -3.38
N SER A 39 6.52 16.38 -3.12
CA SER A 39 7.38 15.77 -4.13
C SER A 39 6.72 14.53 -4.75
N SER A 40 6.24 13.59 -3.94
CA SER A 40 5.55 12.40 -4.42
C SER A 40 4.25 12.74 -5.15
N ARG A 41 3.53 13.79 -4.73
CA ARG A 41 2.33 14.28 -5.42
C ARG A 41 2.65 14.71 -6.86
N LYS A 42 3.73 15.46 -7.06
CA LYS A 42 4.18 15.88 -8.39
C LYS A 42 4.45 14.65 -9.27
N THR A 43 5.24 13.71 -8.78
CA THR A 43 5.57 12.48 -9.49
C THR A 43 4.32 11.68 -9.88
N VAL A 44 3.39 11.46 -8.93
CA VAL A 44 2.14 10.74 -9.23
C VAL A 44 1.30 11.50 -10.26
N SER A 45 1.20 12.84 -10.15
CA SER A 45 0.43 13.65 -11.11
C SER A 45 0.99 13.55 -12.53
N GLU A 46 2.32 13.58 -12.69
CA GLU A 46 3.00 13.39 -13.97
C GLU A 46 2.70 12.02 -14.60
N TYR A 47 2.66 10.96 -13.79
CA TYR A 47 2.29 9.61 -14.25
C TYR A 47 0.81 9.52 -14.64
N LEU A 48 -0.10 10.16 -13.90
CA LEU A 48 -1.52 10.19 -14.24
C LEU A 48 -1.80 10.95 -15.54
N GLU A 49 -1.06 12.03 -15.80
CA GLU A 49 -1.12 12.74 -17.09
C GLU A 49 -0.57 11.88 -18.23
N LYS A 50 0.55 11.19 -18.02
CA LYS A 50 1.19 10.34 -19.01
C LYS A 50 0.41 9.07 -19.32
N TYR A 51 -0.26 8.51 -18.33
CA TYR A 51 -1.01 7.26 -18.42
C TYR A 51 -2.43 7.44 -17.87
N PRO A 52 -3.36 8.02 -18.65
CA PRO A 52 -4.73 8.26 -18.17
C PRO A 52 -5.54 7.01 -17.82
N SER A 53 -5.03 5.84 -18.14
CA SER A 53 -5.63 4.53 -17.78
C SER A 53 -5.23 4.03 -16.39
N LEU A 54 -4.40 4.78 -15.64
CA LEU A 54 -4.08 4.44 -14.26
C LEU A 54 -5.30 4.69 -13.35
N GLU A 55 -5.80 3.63 -12.74
CA GLU A 55 -6.99 3.66 -11.88
C GLU A 55 -6.67 3.48 -10.40
N ILE A 56 -5.51 2.90 -10.10
CA ILE A 56 -5.10 2.56 -8.73
C ILE A 56 -3.73 3.16 -8.45
N THR A 57 -3.61 3.90 -7.36
CA THR A 57 -2.31 4.35 -6.85
C THR A 57 -2.09 3.80 -5.43
N ILE A 58 -0.91 3.23 -5.20
CA ILE A 58 -0.54 2.62 -3.92
C ILE A 58 0.77 3.21 -3.46
N ASP A 59 0.73 3.90 -2.32
CA ASP A 59 1.92 4.37 -1.64
C ASP A 59 2.44 3.26 -0.71
N VAL A 60 3.66 2.77 -0.93
CA VAL A 60 4.22 1.61 -0.22
C VAL A 60 5.17 2.07 0.87
N HIS A 61 4.80 1.82 2.11
CA HIS A 61 5.52 2.23 3.30
C HIS A 61 5.87 1.07 4.23
N ARG A 62 6.65 1.40 5.25
CA ARG A 62 6.91 0.56 6.44
C ARG A 62 6.55 1.34 7.68
N ASP A 63 5.77 0.72 8.56
CA ASP A 63 5.40 1.28 9.85
C ASP A 63 6.61 1.31 10.83
N SER A 64 6.51 2.08 11.88
CA SER A 64 7.45 2.06 13.01
C SER A 64 6.67 2.02 14.31
N ILE A 65 6.74 0.89 14.99
CA ILE A 65 6.04 0.67 16.26
C ILE A 65 7.08 0.36 17.33
N THR A 66 7.20 1.27 18.28
CA THR A 66 8.16 1.15 19.38
C THR A 66 7.44 1.33 20.72
N TYR A 67 7.62 0.40 21.64
CA TYR A 67 7.12 0.53 23.01
C TYR A 67 7.94 1.57 23.81
N LYS A 68 7.39 2.00 24.96
CA LYS A 68 8.06 2.97 25.85
C LYS A 68 9.45 2.51 26.33
N ASN A 69 9.68 1.20 26.39
CA ASN A 69 10.96 0.60 26.75
C ASN A 69 11.92 0.45 25.55
N LEU A 70 11.66 1.12 24.44
CA LEU A 70 12.41 1.10 23.18
C LEU A 70 12.39 -0.25 22.44
N THR A 71 11.57 -1.21 22.88
CA THR A 71 11.40 -2.47 22.14
C THR A 71 10.59 -2.23 20.86
N LYS A 72 11.17 -2.58 19.72
CA LYS A 72 10.48 -2.51 18.43
C LYS A 72 9.54 -3.70 18.23
N VAL A 73 8.37 -3.45 17.70
CA VAL A 73 7.38 -4.47 17.39
C VAL A 73 7.61 -5.01 16.00
N LYS A 74 7.75 -6.33 15.90
CA LYS A 74 7.91 -7.08 14.65
C LYS A 74 6.66 -7.93 14.38
N PRO A 75 5.61 -7.38 13.75
CA PRO A 75 4.38 -8.13 13.50
C PRO A 75 4.60 -9.12 12.35
N THR A 76 4.44 -10.41 12.62
CA THR A 76 4.57 -11.48 11.63
C THR A 76 3.37 -12.41 11.65
N GLN A 77 3.13 -13.06 10.52
CA GLN A 77 2.18 -14.16 10.34
C GLN A 77 2.87 -15.26 9.55
N GLU A 78 2.64 -16.50 9.93
CA GLU A 78 3.08 -17.63 9.12
C GLU A 78 2.04 -17.91 8.03
N ILE A 79 2.48 -17.89 6.78
CA ILE A 79 1.66 -18.19 5.60
C ILE A 79 2.43 -19.21 4.76
N ASN A 80 1.83 -20.35 4.49
CA ASN A 80 2.43 -21.44 3.71
C ASN A 80 3.84 -21.83 4.21
N GLY A 81 4.02 -21.94 5.53
CA GLY A 81 5.27 -22.33 6.16
C GLY A 81 6.38 -21.25 6.13
N LYS A 82 6.07 -20.01 5.74
CA LYS A 82 7.02 -18.88 5.70
C LYS A 82 6.52 -17.72 6.54
N LYS A 83 7.43 -17.03 7.20
CA LYS A 83 7.12 -15.79 7.92
C LYS A 83 6.88 -14.64 6.94
N ALA A 84 5.70 -14.06 7.01
CA ALA A 84 5.29 -12.84 6.31
C ALA A 84 5.20 -11.69 7.31
N ALA A 85 5.54 -10.48 6.91
CA ALA A 85 5.30 -9.27 7.69
C ALA A 85 3.80 -8.95 7.66
N LYS A 86 3.15 -8.72 8.82
CA LYS A 86 1.76 -8.25 8.83
C LYS A 86 1.64 -6.88 8.20
N MET A 87 0.53 -6.68 7.51
CA MET A 87 0.31 -5.48 6.71
C MET A 87 -0.88 -4.68 7.24
N MET A 88 -0.89 -3.38 6.95
CA MET A 88 -1.99 -2.48 7.27
C MET A 88 -2.26 -1.56 6.08
N ILE A 89 -3.51 -1.22 5.85
CA ILE A 89 -3.90 -0.13 4.95
C ILE A 89 -4.23 1.10 5.79
N ILE A 90 -3.74 2.24 5.36
CA ILE A 90 -4.20 3.55 5.80
C ILE A 90 -5.14 4.08 4.72
N SER A 91 -6.40 4.31 5.09
CA SER A 91 -7.39 4.95 4.24
C SER A 91 -7.77 6.30 4.83
N GLY A 92 -7.66 7.34 4.03
CA GLY A 92 -7.95 8.69 4.48
C GLY A 92 -9.42 9.06 4.34
N CYS A 93 -9.81 10.17 4.96
CA CYS A 93 -11.14 10.76 4.76
C CYS A 93 -11.08 12.29 4.75
N GLU A 94 -12.10 12.88 4.13
CA GLU A 94 -12.36 14.30 4.24
C GLU A 94 -13.09 14.59 5.53
N TYR A 95 -12.36 15.04 6.54
CA TYR A 95 -12.90 15.49 7.81
C TYR A 95 -11.96 16.50 8.48
N GLY A 96 -12.47 17.31 9.38
CA GLY A 96 -11.67 18.25 10.15
C GLY A 96 -10.83 19.19 9.28
N ARG A 97 -9.52 19.03 9.30
CA ARG A 97 -8.54 19.82 8.52
C ARG A 97 -8.33 19.34 7.10
N VAL A 98 -8.73 18.10 6.79
CA VAL A 98 -8.61 17.53 5.45
C VAL A 98 -9.75 18.01 4.59
N LYS A 99 -9.44 18.71 3.50
CA LYS A 99 -10.39 19.29 2.54
C LYS A 99 -10.03 18.89 1.11
N ASN A 100 -11.00 18.98 0.20
CA ASN A 100 -10.83 18.63 -1.21
C ASN A 100 -10.40 17.16 -1.41
N PHE A 101 -11.17 16.24 -0.81
CA PHE A 101 -10.98 14.81 -0.94
C PHE A 101 -12.33 14.11 -1.20
N PRO A 102 -13.04 14.46 -2.29
CA PRO A 102 -14.43 14.01 -2.51
C PRO A 102 -14.57 12.50 -2.69
N ASP A 103 -13.56 11.83 -3.20
CA ASP A 103 -13.59 10.40 -3.55
C ASP A 103 -13.07 9.47 -2.43
N TRP A 104 -12.92 9.96 -1.20
CA TRP A 104 -12.39 9.15 -0.08
C TRP A 104 -13.22 7.91 0.23
N GLU A 105 -14.54 7.91 -0.01
CA GLU A 105 -15.39 6.73 0.19
C GLU A 105 -15.07 5.61 -0.81
N TYR A 106 -14.72 5.93 -2.05
CA TYR A 106 -14.26 4.94 -3.03
C TYR A 106 -12.97 4.29 -2.55
N ASN A 107 -12.03 5.09 -2.05
CA ASN A 107 -10.77 4.59 -1.49
C ASN A 107 -10.99 3.68 -0.29
N LEU A 108 -11.91 4.03 0.61
CA LEU A 108 -12.26 3.19 1.75
C LEU A 108 -12.90 1.87 1.32
N ARG A 109 -13.85 1.90 0.38
CA ARG A 109 -14.49 0.68 -0.16
C ARG A 109 -13.45 -0.25 -0.79
N PHE A 110 -12.54 0.30 -1.58
CA PHE A 110 -11.46 -0.48 -2.19
C PHE A 110 -10.50 -1.04 -1.13
N SER A 111 -10.13 -0.24 -0.13
CA SER A 111 -9.32 -0.69 1.01
C SER A 111 -9.97 -1.85 1.77
N CYS A 112 -11.29 -1.80 1.96
CA CYS A 112 -12.05 -2.89 2.57
C CYS A 112 -12.06 -4.14 1.69
N ALA A 113 -12.29 -4.00 0.38
CA ALA A 113 -12.28 -5.13 -0.55
C ALA A 113 -10.93 -5.84 -0.57
N VAL A 114 -9.84 -5.07 -0.68
CA VAL A 114 -8.46 -5.59 -0.63
C VAL A 114 -8.18 -6.28 0.71
N THR A 115 -8.58 -5.68 1.84
CA THR A 115 -8.37 -6.26 3.17
C THR A 115 -9.13 -7.58 3.33
N ASN A 116 -10.37 -7.63 2.87
CA ASN A 116 -11.20 -8.84 2.90
C ASN A 116 -10.60 -9.95 2.04
N LYS A 117 -10.19 -9.64 0.81
CA LYS A 117 -9.51 -10.58 -0.09
C LYS A 117 -8.24 -11.14 0.55
N MET A 118 -7.40 -10.26 1.11
CA MET A 118 -6.17 -10.65 1.79
C MET A 118 -6.43 -11.56 2.99
N ASN A 119 -7.43 -11.28 3.83
CA ASN A 119 -7.75 -12.12 4.98
C ASN A 119 -8.42 -13.44 4.58
N SER A 120 -9.13 -13.47 3.44
CA SER A 120 -9.68 -14.70 2.88
C SER A 120 -8.58 -15.64 2.37
N ASP A 121 -7.62 -15.09 1.62
CA ASP A 121 -6.54 -15.88 1.02
C ASP A 121 -5.43 -16.22 2.03
N TYR A 122 -5.14 -15.29 2.95
CA TYR A 122 -4.03 -15.36 3.91
C TYR A 122 -4.49 -14.94 5.31
N PRO A 123 -5.21 -15.81 6.04
CA PRO A 123 -5.82 -15.47 7.33
C PRO A 123 -4.81 -14.89 8.33
N GLY A 124 -5.16 -13.75 8.93
CA GLY A 124 -4.39 -13.10 9.96
C GLY A 124 -3.20 -12.25 9.48
N ILE A 125 -2.98 -12.11 8.16
CA ILE A 125 -1.89 -11.28 7.62
C ILE A 125 -2.19 -9.79 7.72
N MET A 126 -3.48 -9.40 7.70
CA MET A 126 -3.88 -8.01 7.80
C MET A 126 -4.05 -7.56 9.25
N ARG A 127 -3.52 -6.39 9.54
CA ARG A 127 -3.90 -5.57 10.69
C ARG A 127 -5.18 -4.80 10.32
N PRO A 128 -5.96 -4.30 11.30
CA PRO A 128 -7.11 -3.45 11.02
C PRO A 128 -6.74 -2.24 10.15
N ILE A 129 -7.65 -1.83 9.27
CA ILE A 129 -7.47 -0.59 8.50
C ILE A 129 -7.37 0.59 9.46
N LEU A 130 -6.37 1.44 9.27
CA LEU A 130 -6.31 2.75 9.92
C LEU A 130 -7.10 3.75 9.07
N PHE A 131 -8.34 4.03 9.49
CA PHE A 131 -9.18 5.05 8.89
C PHE A 131 -9.05 6.37 9.67
N SER A 132 -8.56 7.42 9.03
CA SER A 132 -8.26 8.66 9.74
C SER A 132 -8.25 9.90 8.85
N GLU A 133 -8.29 11.08 9.46
CA GLU A 133 -8.22 12.42 8.84
C GLU A 133 -6.84 12.64 8.19
N ARG A 134 -6.57 11.96 7.08
CA ARG A 134 -5.30 12.04 6.35
C ARG A 134 -5.56 12.00 4.86
N LYS A 135 -4.69 12.63 4.09
CA LYS A 135 -4.82 12.72 2.64
C LYS A 135 -3.75 11.91 1.90
N TYR A 136 -2.48 12.11 2.22
CA TYR A 136 -1.36 11.33 1.68
C TYR A 136 -1.47 11.07 0.17
N ASN A 137 -1.84 12.09 -0.62
CA ASN A 137 -2.04 11.97 -2.08
C ASN A 137 -3.15 11.00 -2.53
N MET A 138 -3.93 10.43 -1.61
CA MET A 138 -5.04 9.53 -1.93
C MET A 138 -6.22 10.24 -2.64
N ASP A 139 -6.19 11.56 -2.73
CA ASP A 139 -7.16 12.38 -3.48
C ASP A 139 -6.88 12.46 -4.98
N LEU A 140 -5.74 11.94 -5.45
CA LEU A 140 -5.35 12.01 -6.85
C LEU A 140 -6.09 11.00 -7.73
N THR A 141 -6.46 9.82 -7.18
CA THR A 141 -7.26 8.82 -7.89
C THR A 141 -8.29 8.19 -6.97
N LYS A 142 -9.34 7.63 -7.55
CA LYS A 142 -10.16 6.61 -6.88
C LYS A 142 -9.32 5.35 -6.69
N ASN A 143 -9.66 4.54 -5.67
CA ASN A 143 -8.95 3.30 -5.36
C ASN A 143 -7.49 3.48 -4.91
N SER A 144 -7.20 4.62 -4.27
CA SER A 144 -5.88 4.92 -3.68
C SER A 144 -5.84 4.60 -2.20
N PHE A 145 -4.70 4.13 -1.73
CA PHE A 145 -4.40 3.99 -0.30
C PHE A 145 -2.90 3.96 -0.03
N LEU A 146 -2.52 4.23 1.23
CA LEU A 146 -1.17 3.98 1.71
C LEU A 146 -1.11 2.57 2.33
N ARG A 147 -0.06 1.83 1.99
CA ARG A 147 0.15 0.45 2.41
C ARG A 147 1.37 0.33 3.29
N GLU A 148 1.15 -0.02 4.55
CA GLU A 148 2.23 -0.41 5.46
C GLU A 148 2.54 -1.90 5.30
N ILE A 149 3.75 -2.25 4.90
CA ILE A 149 4.21 -3.65 4.78
C ILE A 149 5.21 -3.93 5.89
N GLY A 150 4.67 -4.43 7.01
CA GLY A 150 5.44 -4.67 8.23
C GLY A 150 5.86 -3.39 8.93
N THR A 151 6.90 -3.52 9.75
CA THR A 151 7.54 -2.42 10.47
C THR A 151 9.04 -2.38 10.17
N ASP A 152 9.73 -1.38 10.68
CA ASP A 152 11.19 -1.26 10.62
C ASP A 152 11.93 -2.39 11.37
N ALA A 153 11.22 -3.23 12.13
CA ALA A 153 11.74 -4.44 12.79
C ALA A 153 11.62 -5.71 11.92
N ASN A 154 10.79 -5.71 10.88
CA ASN A 154 10.66 -6.85 9.97
C ASN A 154 11.89 -6.97 9.05
N THR A 155 12.24 -8.19 8.69
CA THR A 155 13.29 -8.43 7.69
C THR A 155 12.80 -8.06 6.30
N LEU A 156 13.73 -7.78 5.39
CA LEU A 156 13.39 -7.50 3.99
C LEU A 156 12.70 -8.71 3.34
N ASP A 157 13.15 -9.93 3.65
CA ASP A 157 12.54 -11.16 3.10
C ASP A 157 11.09 -11.33 3.56
N GLU A 158 10.77 -11.06 4.82
CA GLU A 158 9.40 -11.08 5.34
C GLU A 158 8.53 -10.04 4.62
N ALA A 159 9.05 -8.84 4.39
CA ALA A 159 8.33 -7.77 3.70
C ALA A 159 8.16 -8.04 2.21
N CYS A 160 9.20 -8.52 1.51
CA CYS A 160 9.13 -8.93 0.11
C CYS A 160 8.13 -10.08 -0.10
N TYR A 161 8.13 -11.07 0.80
CA TYR A 161 7.14 -12.15 0.74
C TYR A 161 5.72 -11.61 0.89
N SER A 162 5.48 -10.69 1.82
CA SER A 162 4.18 -10.04 1.98
C SER A 162 3.79 -9.20 0.76
N GLY A 163 4.73 -8.51 0.13
CA GLY A 163 4.51 -7.79 -1.12
C GLY A 163 4.01 -8.69 -2.25
N ARG A 164 4.62 -9.89 -2.41
CA ARG A 164 4.17 -10.88 -3.40
C ARG A 164 2.76 -11.41 -3.11
N LEU A 165 2.46 -11.74 -1.84
CA LEU A 165 1.12 -12.20 -1.44
C LEU A 165 0.07 -11.12 -1.69
N PHE A 166 0.40 -9.87 -1.36
CA PHE A 166 -0.47 -8.74 -1.63
C PHE A 166 -0.73 -8.55 -3.12
N ALA A 167 0.31 -8.55 -3.94
CA ALA A 167 0.18 -8.37 -5.37
C ALA A 167 -0.64 -9.49 -6.03
N ALA A 168 -0.50 -10.74 -5.57
CA ALA A 168 -1.31 -11.86 -6.05
C ALA A 168 -2.80 -11.66 -5.71
N ALA A 169 -3.13 -11.35 -4.47
CA ALA A 169 -4.52 -11.12 -4.06
C ALA A 169 -5.14 -9.89 -4.75
N LEU A 170 -4.34 -8.82 -4.94
CA LEU A 170 -4.77 -7.64 -5.68
C LEU A 170 -5.06 -7.96 -7.15
N ALA A 171 -4.20 -8.74 -7.79
CA ALA A 171 -4.40 -9.17 -9.18
C ALA A 171 -5.69 -9.97 -9.33
N ASP A 172 -5.95 -10.90 -8.42
CA ASP A 172 -7.18 -11.69 -8.43
C ASP A 172 -8.42 -10.83 -8.21
N LEU A 173 -8.35 -9.86 -7.27
CA LEU A 173 -9.44 -8.93 -7.01
C LEU A 173 -9.77 -8.09 -8.25
N ILE A 174 -8.75 -7.48 -8.86
CA ILE A 174 -8.92 -6.67 -10.08
C ILE A 174 -9.59 -7.50 -11.18
N LYS A 175 -9.08 -8.71 -11.45
CA LYS A 175 -9.64 -9.58 -12.49
C LYS A 175 -11.07 -9.99 -12.21
N SER A 176 -11.45 -10.23 -10.94
CA SER A 176 -12.80 -10.65 -10.57
C SER A 176 -13.82 -9.53 -10.78
N ASP A 177 -13.43 -8.28 -10.56
CA ASP A 177 -14.34 -7.13 -10.61
C ASP A 177 -14.37 -6.44 -11.98
N TYR A 178 -13.24 -6.46 -12.71
CA TYR A 178 -13.12 -5.76 -14.00
C TYR A 178 -13.22 -6.67 -15.23
N CYS A 179 -13.22 -8.00 -15.07
CA CYS A 179 -13.42 -8.94 -16.18
C CYS A 179 -14.86 -9.50 -16.24
N ARG A 180 -15.81 -8.88 -15.57
CA ARG A 180 -17.25 -9.09 -15.69
C ARG A 180 -17.89 -7.89 -16.39
#